data_d5ab225a4467cc92a967b143ef27e915
#
_entry.id   d5ab225a4467cc92a967b143ef27e915
#
_cell.length_a   1.000
_cell.length_b   1.000
_cell.length_c   1.000
_cell.angle_alpha   90.00
_cell.angle_beta   90.00
_cell.angle_gamma   90.00
#
_symmetry.space_group_name_H-M   'P 1'
#
loop_
_entity.id
_entity.type
_entity.pdbx_description
1 polymer ?
#
loop_
_entity_poly.entity_id
_entity_poly.type
_entity_poly.pdbx_seq_one_letter_code
_entity_poly.pdbx_strand_id
1 'polypeptide(L)'
;MKFRAGWDENSINAVEFAKLMEQAGASAVTCHGRTRTQFYSGKADWDIIKQVKANVKIPVIGNGDVVDGESAKAMYEQTGCDLVMIGRGSYGRPWVFRDVKHYLETGEKLPEVSIEEKMAVMKKHCELICKYKGERQGMKEARKNCAWYVKGLKGSARLRAVSYTHLRAHET
;
A
#
# COMPACT_ATOMS: atom_id res chain seq x y z
N MET A 1 9.21 2.44 -13.62
CA MET A 1 7.88 2.86 -14.12
C MET A 1 6.78 2.08 -13.40
N LYS A 2 5.63 2.73 -13.03
CA LYS A 2 4.48 2.02 -12.41
C LYS A 2 3.22 2.18 -13.26
N PHE A 3 2.50 1.07 -13.50
CA PHE A 3 1.30 1.02 -14.34
C PHE A 3 0.26 0.01 -13.82
N ARG A 4 -0.92 0.01 -14.43
CA ARG A 4 -2.01 -0.94 -14.18
C ARG A 4 -2.12 -1.96 -15.30
N ALA A 5 -2.93 -3.00 -15.08
CA ALA A 5 -3.19 -4.07 -16.04
C ALA A 5 -3.65 -3.57 -17.43
N GLY A 6 -4.37 -2.47 -17.45
CA GLY A 6 -4.92 -1.81 -18.61
C GLY A 6 -5.88 -0.71 -18.19
N TRP A 7 -6.62 -0.13 -19.14
CA TRP A 7 -7.66 0.85 -18.86
C TRP A 7 -8.92 0.16 -18.29
N ASP A 8 -9.43 -0.84 -19.00
CA ASP A 8 -10.59 -1.67 -18.66
C ASP A 8 -10.34 -3.13 -19.04
N GLU A 9 -11.34 -3.98 -18.88
CA GLU A 9 -11.26 -5.42 -19.14
C GLU A 9 -11.00 -5.75 -20.62
N ASN A 10 -11.40 -4.87 -21.55
CA ASN A 10 -11.24 -5.03 -22.99
C ASN A 10 -9.90 -4.46 -23.51
N SER A 11 -9.15 -3.77 -22.67
CA SER A 11 -7.91 -3.08 -23.05
C SER A 11 -6.75 -3.40 -22.10
N ILE A 12 -6.63 -4.68 -21.71
CA ILE A 12 -5.49 -5.18 -20.93
C ILE A 12 -4.27 -5.21 -21.83
N ASN A 13 -3.23 -4.43 -21.49
CA ASN A 13 -2.01 -4.28 -22.30
C ASN A 13 -0.72 -4.28 -21.45
N ALA A 14 -0.79 -4.78 -20.22
CA ALA A 14 0.32 -4.71 -19.26
C ALA A 14 1.62 -5.33 -19.78
N VAL A 15 1.55 -6.44 -20.52
CA VAL A 15 2.71 -7.16 -21.05
C VAL A 15 3.40 -6.34 -22.16
N GLU A 16 2.64 -5.88 -23.13
CA GLU A 16 3.15 -5.05 -24.23
C GLU A 16 3.73 -3.74 -23.70
N PHE A 17 3.03 -3.12 -22.75
CA PHE A 17 3.49 -1.90 -22.10
C PHE A 17 4.80 -2.12 -21.33
N ALA A 18 4.94 -3.24 -20.60
CA ALA A 18 6.17 -3.57 -19.89
C ALA A 18 7.36 -3.74 -20.82
N LYS A 19 7.17 -4.44 -21.97
CA LYS A 19 8.20 -4.61 -23.01
C LYS A 19 8.64 -3.27 -23.60
N LEU A 20 7.69 -2.38 -23.90
CA LEU A 20 8.00 -1.03 -24.39
C LEU A 20 8.79 -0.22 -23.36
N MET A 21 8.45 -0.33 -22.06
CA MET A 21 9.18 0.35 -21.00
C MET A 21 10.62 -0.18 -20.87
N GLU A 22 10.81 -1.48 -20.95
CA GLU A 22 12.14 -2.10 -20.96
C GLU A 22 12.98 -1.60 -22.15
N GLN A 23 12.41 -1.60 -23.36
CA GLN A 23 13.07 -1.09 -24.58
C GLN A 23 13.42 0.41 -24.46
N ALA A 24 12.57 1.17 -23.78
CA ALA A 24 12.80 2.59 -23.50
C ALA A 24 13.83 2.85 -22.36
N GLY A 25 14.44 1.80 -21.80
CA GLY A 25 15.50 1.92 -20.78
C GLY A 25 15.00 2.01 -19.33
N ALA A 26 13.78 1.56 -19.03
CA ALA A 26 13.33 1.46 -17.65
C ALA A 26 14.17 0.43 -16.87
N SER A 27 14.68 0.83 -15.69
CA SER A 27 15.47 -0.07 -14.83
C SER A 27 14.63 -1.08 -14.05
N ALA A 28 13.32 -0.83 -13.87
CA ALA A 28 12.36 -1.73 -13.25
C ALA A 28 10.93 -1.30 -13.59
N VAL A 29 9.99 -2.23 -13.50
CA VAL A 29 8.56 -1.97 -13.66
C VAL A 29 7.75 -2.42 -12.46
N THR A 30 6.71 -1.66 -12.11
CA THR A 30 5.72 -2.05 -11.10
C THR A 30 4.37 -2.26 -11.78
N CYS A 31 3.86 -3.49 -11.75
CA CYS A 31 2.56 -3.84 -12.31
C CYS A 31 1.51 -3.98 -11.20
N HIS A 32 0.42 -3.22 -11.30
CA HIS A 32 -0.76 -3.41 -10.46
C HIS A 32 -1.77 -4.28 -11.20
N GLY A 33 -2.11 -5.44 -10.66
CA GLY A 33 -3.01 -6.43 -11.26
C GLY A 33 -4.49 -6.02 -11.34
N ARG A 34 -4.80 -4.72 -11.36
CA ARG A 34 -6.14 -4.17 -11.62
C ARG A 34 -6.09 -3.17 -12.76
N THR A 35 -7.19 -3.09 -13.51
CA THR A 35 -7.38 -2.06 -14.53
C THR A 35 -7.64 -0.69 -13.89
N ARG A 36 -7.65 0.37 -14.72
CA ARG A 36 -7.95 1.73 -14.26
C ARG A 36 -9.41 1.85 -13.82
N THR A 37 -10.34 1.23 -14.55
CA THR A 37 -11.79 1.28 -14.25
C THR A 37 -12.17 0.48 -13.01
N GLN A 38 -11.49 -0.64 -12.73
CA GLN A 38 -11.68 -1.38 -11.48
C GLN A 38 -11.36 -0.56 -10.23
N PHE A 39 -10.48 0.43 -10.35
CA PHE A 39 -10.02 1.24 -9.22
C PHE A 39 -9.46 0.39 -8.07
N TYR A 40 -10.30 -0.01 -7.12
CA TYR A 40 -9.97 -0.89 -6.00
C TYR A 40 -10.99 -2.02 -5.78
N SER A 41 -11.98 -2.15 -6.66
CA SER A 41 -12.99 -3.20 -6.60
C SER A 41 -12.43 -4.56 -6.98
N GLY A 42 -13.09 -5.61 -6.55
CA GLY A 42 -12.70 -6.99 -6.83
C GLY A 42 -11.32 -7.36 -6.26
N LYS A 43 -10.69 -8.36 -6.86
CA LYS A 43 -9.32 -8.80 -6.55
C LYS A 43 -8.35 -8.34 -7.64
N ALA A 44 -7.09 -8.12 -7.28
CA ALA A 44 -6.02 -7.91 -8.25
C ALA A 44 -5.73 -9.25 -8.96
N ASP A 45 -5.66 -9.20 -10.28
CA ASP A 45 -5.27 -10.35 -11.09
C ASP A 45 -3.74 -10.51 -11.07
N TRP A 46 -3.27 -11.51 -10.34
CA TRP A 46 -1.85 -11.79 -10.21
C TRP A 46 -1.29 -12.54 -11.42
N ASP A 47 -2.13 -13.19 -12.25
CA ASP A 47 -1.68 -13.83 -13.48
C ASP A 47 -1.15 -12.81 -14.49
N ILE A 48 -1.71 -11.60 -14.51
CA ILE A 48 -1.18 -10.50 -15.32
C ILE A 48 0.25 -10.13 -14.86
N ILE A 49 0.51 -10.08 -13.55
CA ILE A 49 1.86 -9.82 -13.01
C ILE A 49 2.83 -10.93 -13.41
N LYS A 50 2.39 -12.19 -13.31
CA LYS A 50 3.14 -13.37 -13.76
C LYS A 50 3.51 -13.28 -15.25
N GLN A 51 2.53 -12.93 -16.10
CA GLN A 51 2.76 -12.75 -17.54
C GLN A 51 3.75 -11.62 -17.82
N VAL A 52 3.66 -10.49 -17.12
CA VAL A 52 4.65 -9.41 -17.23
C VAL A 52 6.03 -9.93 -16.87
N LYS A 53 6.18 -10.61 -15.73
CA LYS A 53 7.48 -11.17 -15.28
C LYS A 53 8.08 -12.16 -16.29
N ALA A 54 7.26 -12.97 -16.92
CA ALA A 54 7.70 -13.93 -17.94
C ALA A 54 8.18 -13.27 -19.25
N ASN A 55 7.83 -12.01 -19.49
CA ASN A 55 8.04 -11.32 -20.76
C ASN A 55 9.07 -10.18 -20.74
N VAL A 56 9.64 -9.84 -19.58
CA VAL A 56 10.69 -8.81 -19.44
C VAL A 56 11.86 -9.37 -18.62
N LYS A 57 13.05 -8.81 -18.84
CA LYS A 57 14.29 -9.18 -18.12
C LYS A 57 14.57 -8.28 -16.94
N ILE A 58 14.05 -7.06 -16.95
CA ILE A 58 14.20 -6.10 -15.85
C ILE A 58 13.38 -6.52 -14.62
N PRO A 59 13.75 -6.07 -13.41
CA PRO A 59 13.01 -6.37 -12.20
C PRO A 59 11.53 -5.96 -12.29
N VAL A 60 10.65 -6.89 -11.88
CA VAL A 60 9.21 -6.68 -11.80
C VAL A 60 8.77 -6.61 -10.34
N ILE A 61 8.07 -5.53 -9.99
CA ILE A 61 7.50 -5.30 -8.67
C ILE A 61 6.01 -5.58 -8.76
N GLY A 62 5.56 -6.65 -8.09
CA GLY A 62 4.14 -7.02 -8.01
C GLY A 62 3.38 -6.09 -7.07
N ASN A 63 2.20 -5.64 -7.47
CA ASN A 63 1.33 -4.79 -6.66
C ASN A 63 -0.13 -5.22 -6.74
N GLY A 64 -0.81 -5.22 -5.59
CA GLY A 64 -2.25 -5.49 -5.44
C GLY A 64 -2.53 -6.53 -4.37
N ASP A 65 -3.37 -6.15 -3.41
CA ASP A 65 -3.92 -6.99 -2.34
C ASP A 65 -2.93 -7.63 -1.36
N VAL A 66 -1.68 -7.20 -1.36
CA VAL A 66 -0.71 -7.60 -0.34
C VAL A 66 -0.91 -6.76 0.92
N VAL A 67 -1.19 -7.43 2.04
CA VAL A 67 -1.52 -6.82 3.33
C VAL A 67 -0.72 -7.37 4.51
N ASP A 68 -0.03 -8.51 4.33
CA ASP A 68 0.74 -9.21 5.36
C ASP A 68 1.82 -10.12 4.73
N GLY A 69 2.55 -10.86 5.59
CA GLY A 69 3.61 -11.77 5.14
C GLY A 69 3.11 -12.93 4.29
N GLU A 70 1.94 -13.48 4.63
CA GLU A 70 1.34 -14.61 3.90
C GLU A 70 0.97 -14.19 2.47
N SER A 71 0.27 -13.07 2.32
CA SER A 71 -0.09 -12.54 0.99
C SER A 71 1.13 -12.07 0.19
N ALA A 72 2.18 -11.57 0.85
CA ALA A 72 3.45 -11.24 0.19
C ALA A 72 4.13 -12.52 -0.35
N LYS A 73 4.25 -13.56 0.47
CA LYS A 73 4.81 -14.86 0.07
C LYS A 73 4.02 -15.46 -1.09
N ALA A 74 2.68 -15.47 -0.99
CA ALA A 74 1.82 -15.97 -2.04
C ALA A 74 2.02 -15.23 -3.38
N MET A 75 2.19 -13.89 -3.34
CA MET A 75 2.48 -13.11 -4.55
C MET A 75 3.82 -13.53 -5.17
N TYR A 76 4.88 -13.69 -4.39
CA TYR A 76 6.17 -14.18 -4.90
C TYR A 76 6.04 -15.58 -5.55
N GLU A 77 5.38 -16.50 -4.86
CA GLU A 77 5.23 -17.89 -5.32
C GLU A 77 4.37 -18.00 -6.59
N GLN A 78 3.28 -17.23 -6.68
CA GLN A 78 2.36 -17.28 -7.82
C GLN A 78 2.87 -16.54 -9.04
N THR A 79 3.58 -15.42 -8.84
CA THR A 79 3.93 -14.53 -9.96
C THR A 79 5.39 -14.61 -10.37
N GLY A 80 6.28 -15.03 -9.46
CA GLY A 80 7.73 -14.97 -9.68
C GLY A 80 8.30 -13.55 -9.73
N CYS A 81 7.55 -12.52 -9.30
CA CYS A 81 8.04 -11.14 -9.28
C CYS A 81 9.25 -10.98 -8.35
N ASP A 82 10.09 -9.98 -8.62
CA ASP A 82 11.35 -9.78 -7.87
C ASP A 82 11.13 -9.03 -6.56
N LEU A 83 10.12 -8.16 -6.49
CA LEU A 83 9.76 -7.38 -5.32
C LEU A 83 8.24 -7.24 -5.21
N VAL A 84 7.75 -6.91 -4.01
CA VAL A 84 6.34 -6.68 -3.74
C VAL A 84 6.12 -5.25 -3.23
N MET A 85 5.14 -4.57 -3.81
CA MET A 85 4.72 -3.24 -3.35
C MET A 85 3.46 -3.34 -2.50
N ILE A 86 3.56 -2.90 -1.25
CA ILE A 86 2.42 -2.80 -0.34
C ILE A 86 1.86 -1.38 -0.40
N GLY A 87 0.58 -1.26 -0.76
CA GLY A 87 -0.16 0.00 -0.78
C GLY A 87 -1.04 0.18 0.45
N ARG A 88 -2.34 0.02 0.27
CA ARG A 88 -3.37 0.19 1.33
C ARG A 88 -3.14 -0.67 2.58
N GLY A 89 -2.45 -1.80 2.45
CA GLY A 89 -2.06 -2.66 3.58
C GLY A 89 -1.18 -1.97 4.63
N SER A 90 -0.48 -0.88 4.26
CA SER A 90 0.36 -0.10 5.17
C SER A 90 -0.40 1.04 5.89
N TYR A 91 -1.65 1.32 5.52
CA TYR A 91 -2.41 2.41 6.12
C TYR A 91 -2.70 2.15 7.60
N GLY A 92 -2.19 3.02 8.47
CA GLY A 92 -2.27 2.86 9.93
C GLY A 92 -1.44 1.69 10.48
N ARG A 93 -0.61 1.06 9.65
CA ARG A 93 0.23 -0.10 9.97
C ARG A 93 1.60 -0.02 9.28
N PRO A 94 2.40 1.04 9.47
CA PRO A 94 3.69 1.15 8.78
C PRO A 94 4.68 0.04 9.15
N TRP A 95 4.52 -0.62 10.29
CA TRP A 95 5.30 -1.80 10.69
C TRP A 95 5.04 -3.03 9.81
N VAL A 96 4.03 -3.02 8.92
CA VAL A 96 3.78 -4.13 8.00
C VAL A 96 5.01 -4.49 7.16
N PHE A 97 5.87 -3.54 6.84
CA PHE A 97 7.10 -3.80 6.08
C PHE A 97 8.09 -4.65 6.91
N ARG A 98 8.23 -4.37 8.21
CA ARG A 98 9.01 -5.18 9.14
C ARG A 98 8.43 -6.59 9.25
N ASP A 99 7.11 -6.66 9.45
CA ASP A 99 6.41 -7.92 9.65
C ASP A 99 6.48 -8.82 8.42
N VAL A 100 6.29 -8.24 7.22
CA VAL A 100 6.43 -8.95 5.94
C VAL A 100 7.86 -9.46 5.75
N LYS A 101 8.86 -8.60 5.98
CA LYS A 101 10.27 -9.02 5.87
C LYS A 101 10.58 -10.19 6.79
N HIS A 102 10.21 -10.09 8.06
CA HIS A 102 10.41 -11.16 9.03
C HIS A 102 9.74 -12.47 8.59
N TYR A 103 8.48 -12.39 8.16
CA TYR A 103 7.74 -13.57 7.70
C TYR A 103 8.37 -14.23 6.47
N LEU A 104 8.86 -13.46 5.53
CA LEU A 104 9.54 -13.98 4.33
C LEU A 104 10.88 -14.66 4.68
N GLU A 105 11.58 -14.19 5.73
CA GLU A 105 12.86 -14.74 6.18
C GLU A 105 12.69 -15.99 7.07
N THR A 106 11.66 -16.03 7.92
CA THR A 106 11.50 -17.05 8.96
C THR A 106 10.29 -17.97 8.80
N GLY A 107 9.26 -17.53 8.07
CA GLY A 107 7.95 -18.18 8.02
C GLY A 107 7.08 -17.91 9.25
N GLU A 108 7.53 -17.09 10.20
CA GLU A 108 6.84 -16.82 11.46
C GLU A 108 6.27 -15.41 11.50
N LYS A 109 5.12 -15.24 12.19
CA LYS A 109 4.52 -13.93 12.42
C LYS A 109 5.11 -13.28 13.66
N LEU A 110 5.43 -12.00 13.57
CA LEU A 110 5.75 -11.19 14.75
C LEU A 110 4.51 -10.99 15.64
N PRO A 111 4.68 -10.81 16.96
CA PRO A 111 3.62 -10.39 17.86
C PRO A 111 2.95 -9.10 17.37
N GLU A 112 1.66 -8.97 17.68
CA GLU A 112 0.95 -7.71 17.38
C GLU A 112 1.59 -6.53 18.11
N VAL A 113 1.65 -5.40 17.41
CA VAL A 113 2.15 -4.14 17.97
C VAL A 113 1.21 -3.65 19.08
N SER A 114 1.77 -3.28 20.23
CA SER A 114 1.00 -2.77 21.36
C SER A 114 0.24 -1.48 21.01
N ILE A 115 -0.80 -1.17 21.79
CA ILE A 115 -1.56 0.08 21.60
C ILE A 115 -0.65 1.29 21.82
N GLU A 116 0.24 1.23 22.80
CA GLU A 116 1.20 2.28 23.14
C GLU A 116 2.15 2.56 21.98
N GLU A 117 2.75 1.50 21.41
CA GLU A 117 3.63 1.62 20.24
C GLU A 117 2.87 2.18 19.03
N LYS A 118 1.64 1.66 18.79
CA LYS A 118 0.78 2.15 17.71
C LYS A 118 0.49 3.66 17.85
N MET A 119 0.19 4.13 19.05
CA MET A 119 -0.07 5.54 19.32
C MET A 119 1.20 6.40 19.18
N ALA A 120 2.35 5.90 19.62
CA ALA A 120 3.63 6.59 19.45
C ALA A 120 3.97 6.77 17.95
N VAL A 121 3.79 5.73 17.15
CA VAL A 121 4.01 5.79 15.70
C VAL A 121 3.02 6.72 15.01
N MET A 122 1.74 6.70 15.40
CA MET A 122 0.72 7.63 14.90
C MET A 122 1.11 9.08 15.18
N LYS A 123 1.50 9.40 16.42
CA LYS A 123 1.95 10.74 16.81
C LYS A 123 3.12 11.19 15.96
N LYS A 124 4.14 10.36 15.84
CA LYS A 124 5.32 10.63 15.00
C LYS A 124 4.97 10.88 13.54
N HIS A 125 4.03 10.11 12.99
CA HIS A 125 3.54 10.29 11.62
C HIS A 125 2.87 11.67 11.46
N CYS A 126 2.01 12.07 12.39
CA CYS A 126 1.38 13.41 12.38
C CYS A 126 2.39 14.54 12.46
N GLU A 127 3.38 14.44 13.37
CA GLU A 127 4.46 15.41 13.49
C GLU A 127 5.24 15.58 12.18
N LEU A 128 5.56 14.45 11.50
CA LEU A 128 6.26 14.48 10.22
C LEU A 128 5.41 15.09 9.10
N ILE A 129 4.11 14.78 9.05
CA ILE A 129 3.20 15.41 8.08
C ILE A 129 3.19 16.94 8.28
N CYS A 130 3.04 17.40 9.53
CA CYS A 130 3.05 18.83 9.83
C CYS A 130 4.39 19.48 9.51
N LYS A 131 5.50 18.81 9.82
CA LYS A 131 6.85 19.30 9.50
C LYS A 131 7.06 19.54 8.01
N TYR A 132 6.59 18.62 7.15
CA TYR A 132 6.83 18.70 5.70
C TYR A 132 5.79 19.50 4.93
N LYS A 133 4.56 19.63 5.44
CA LYS A 133 3.43 20.28 4.73
C LYS A 133 2.95 21.58 5.40
N GLY A 134 3.56 21.96 6.51
CA GLY A 134 3.07 23.03 7.38
C GLY A 134 1.90 22.57 8.26
N GLU A 135 1.68 23.25 9.37
CA GLU A 135 0.74 22.83 10.41
C GLU A 135 -0.71 22.75 9.88
N ARG A 136 -1.18 23.80 9.22
CA ARG A 136 -2.58 23.89 8.73
C ARG A 136 -2.94 22.75 7.76
N GLN A 137 -2.11 22.54 6.74
CA GLN A 137 -2.33 21.48 5.75
C GLN A 137 -2.03 20.10 6.34
N GLY A 138 -0.96 20.01 7.13
CA GLY A 138 -0.54 18.78 7.80
C GLY A 138 -1.62 18.22 8.72
N MET A 139 -2.26 19.05 9.52
CA MET A 139 -3.34 18.63 10.41
C MET A 139 -4.58 18.13 9.66
N LYS A 140 -4.92 18.75 8.52
CA LYS A 140 -6.03 18.26 7.67
C LYS A 140 -5.75 16.85 7.13
N GLU A 141 -4.53 16.59 6.67
CA GLU A 141 -4.13 15.27 6.17
C GLU A 141 -3.95 14.24 7.29
N ALA A 142 -3.41 14.65 8.44
CA ALA A 142 -3.23 13.79 9.60
C ALA A 142 -4.55 13.16 10.09
N ARG A 143 -5.68 13.86 10.01
CA ARG A 143 -7.02 13.31 10.37
C ARG A 143 -7.31 11.99 9.66
N LYS A 144 -7.11 11.95 8.34
CA LYS A 144 -7.33 10.75 7.53
C LYS A 144 -6.38 9.62 7.96
N ASN A 145 -5.13 9.96 8.20
CA ASN A 145 -4.13 8.98 8.60
C ASN A 145 -4.41 8.42 10.01
N CYS A 146 -4.73 9.28 10.98
CA CYS A 146 -5.12 8.86 12.34
C CYS A 146 -6.31 7.90 12.34
N ALA A 147 -7.31 8.14 11.49
CA ALA A 147 -8.48 7.27 11.39
C ALA A 147 -8.10 5.81 11.03
N TRP A 148 -7.03 5.59 10.26
CA TRP A 148 -6.53 4.26 9.97
C TRP A 148 -5.85 3.59 11.17
N TYR A 149 -5.10 4.35 11.99
CA TYR A 149 -4.44 3.80 13.18
C TYR A 149 -5.42 3.34 14.25
N VAL A 150 -6.53 4.07 14.42
CA VAL A 150 -7.55 3.73 15.43
C VAL A 150 -8.63 2.77 14.93
N LYS A 151 -8.58 2.37 13.66
CA LYS A 151 -9.55 1.44 13.07
C LYS A 151 -9.52 0.10 13.83
N GLY A 152 -10.70 -0.37 14.28
CA GLY A 152 -10.84 -1.62 15.02
C GLY A 152 -10.62 -1.51 16.53
N LEU A 153 -10.13 -0.38 17.06
CA LEU A 153 -10.02 -0.19 18.51
C LEU A 153 -11.40 0.09 19.15
N LYS A 154 -11.58 -0.36 20.39
CA LYS A 154 -12.78 -0.05 21.18
C LYS A 154 -12.95 1.47 21.30
N GLY A 155 -14.11 2.00 20.98
CA GLY A 155 -14.36 3.44 20.98
C GLY A 155 -13.85 4.23 19.75
N SER A 156 -13.31 3.56 18.75
CA SER A 156 -12.75 4.22 17.55
C SER A 156 -13.74 5.11 16.79
N ALA A 157 -15.03 4.80 16.83
CA ALA A 157 -16.08 5.64 16.24
C ALA A 157 -16.14 7.01 16.91
N ARG A 158 -16.11 7.04 18.25
CA ARG A 158 -16.09 8.28 19.05
C ARG A 158 -14.81 9.08 18.81
N LEU A 159 -13.64 8.43 18.80
CA LEU A 159 -12.35 9.07 18.51
C LEU A 159 -12.35 9.74 17.12
N ARG A 160 -12.90 9.07 16.11
CA ARG A 160 -13.04 9.66 14.77
C ARG A 160 -13.98 10.85 14.76
N ALA A 161 -15.16 10.76 15.41
CA ALA A 161 -16.10 11.87 15.49
C ALA A 161 -15.49 13.10 16.15
N VAL A 162 -14.79 12.93 17.28
CA VAL A 162 -14.10 14.02 18.00
C VAL A 162 -13.03 14.69 17.13
N SER A 163 -12.27 13.94 16.34
CA SER A 163 -11.26 14.50 15.44
C SER A 163 -11.84 15.38 14.34
N TYR A 164 -13.10 15.16 13.93
CA TYR A 164 -13.82 16.00 12.97
C TYR A 164 -14.46 17.24 13.57
N THR A 165 -14.88 17.21 14.86
CA THR A 165 -15.61 18.29 15.52
C THR A 165 -14.69 19.32 16.18
N HIS A 166 -13.62 18.91 16.86
CA HIS A 166 -12.73 19.84 17.55
C HIS A 166 -11.87 20.72 16.65
N LEU A 167 -11.62 20.29 15.43
CA LEU A 167 -10.81 21.10 14.48
C LEU A 167 -11.65 22.13 13.71
N ARG A 168 -12.99 22.05 13.74
CA ARG A 168 -13.87 23.16 13.29
C ARG A 168 -13.88 24.36 14.27
N ALA A 169 -13.63 24.12 15.55
CA ALA A 169 -13.66 25.18 16.56
C ALA A 169 -12.47 26.14 16.51
N HIS A 170 -11.42 25.85 15.75
CA HIS A 170 -10.26 26.71 15.54
C HIS A 170 -10.23 27.40 14.16
N GLU A 171 -11.28 27.29 13.36
CA GLU A 171 -11.40 27.91 12.03
C GLU A 171 -12.31 29.17 12.04
N THR A 172 -12.80 29.64 13.22
CA THR A 172 -13.53 30.93 13.40
C THR A 172 -12.69 31.95 14.09
#